data_197b1782171358cdf172729e622dcb80
#
_entry.id   197b1782171358cdf172729e622dcb80
#
_cell.length_a   1.000
_cell.length_b   1.000
_cell.length_c   1.000
_cell.angle_alpha   90.00
_cell.angle_beta   90.00
_cell.angle_gamma   90.00
#
_symmetry.space_group_name_H-M   'P 1'
#
loop_
_entity.id
_entity.type
_entity.pdbx_description
1 polymer ?
#
loop_
_entity_poly.entity_id
_entity_poly.type
_entity_poly.pdbx_seq_one_letter_code
_entity_poly.pdbx_strand_id
1 'polypeptide(L)'
;MFSFDRAEFLYEPYPIGLIKPVMEQNLYDALVDTFPPIELFKYKPKFGTKYTLSEKFSPDNYHKFITTSQPWRELHAWIKSEAFFRAVDGMLRAHYIDLGLRKAHFVSSSVWPWRLSEFAKGHWPRGHRLLRSRFEFSMLPADGGCVTPHTDTPRKVITLVVPMVKEGEWDPSYGGGTEVNRAVSHRYAFNQLNEQVPFEEIETLNTFEFGPNQCVIFARSFNSLHCVRPITAKGSKAMRRSITINIEKQEF
;
A
#
# COMPACT_ATOMS: atom_id res chain seq x y z
N MET A 1 13.02 7.94 7.74
CA MET A 1 12.02 8.07 6.66
C MET A 1 12.35 7.06 5.58
N PHE A 2 11.50 6.84 4.55
CA PHE A 2 11.84 5.92 3.47
C PHE A 2 13.00 6.45 2.65
N SER A 3 13.95 5.56 2.26
CA SER A 3 14.89 5.74 1.18
C SER A 3 14.40 5.00 -0.04
N PHE A 4 14.50 5.62 -1.21
CA PHE A 4 14.11 5.03 -2.49
C PHE A 4 15.32 4.71 -3.39
N ASP A 5 16.55 4.87 -2.87
CA ASP A 5 17.81 4.78 -3.64
C ASP A 5 18.09 3.37 -4.18
N ARG A 6 17.49 2.35 -3.56
CA ARG A 6 17.66 0.94 -3.94
C ARG A 6 16.39 0.33 -4.53
N ALA A 7 15.62 1.12 -5.25
CA ALA A 7 14.44 0.64 -5.94
C ALA A 7 14.85 -0.16 -7.20
N GLU A 8 14.29 -1.36 -7.33
CA GLU A 8 14.45 -2.21 -8.51
C GLU A 8 13.07 -2.51 -9.08
N PHE A 9 12.89 -2.38 -10.41
CA PHE A 9 11.58 -2.51 -11.06
C PHE A 9 11.55 -3.62 -12.10
N LEU A 10 10.43 -4.35 -12.09
CA LEU A 10 9.92 -5.12 -13.21
C LEU A 10 8.88 -4.26 -13.94
N TYR A 11 8.90 -4.29 -15.28
CA TYR A 11 8.00 -3.46 -16.08
C TYR A 11 6.84 -4.27 -16.67
N GLU A 12 6.95 -5.58 -16.68
CA GLU A 12 5.91 -6.48 -17.16
C GLU A 12 5.38 -7.38 -16.04
N PRO A 13 4.07 -7.62 -16.00
CA PRO A 13 3.01 -7.13 -16.93
C PRO A 13 2.59 -5.68 -16.65
N TYR A 14 3.11 -5.08 -15.61
CA TYR A 14 2.92 -3.67 -15.20
C TYR A 14 4.11 -3.24 -14.31
N PRO A 15 4.38 -1.93 -14.19
CA PRO A 15 5.47 -1.46 -13.34
C PRO A 15 5.23 -1.80 -11.87
N ILE A 16 6.09 -2.67 -11.33
CA ILE A 16 6.13 -3.08 -9.93
C ILE A 16 7.58 -3.22 -9.48
N GLY A 17 7.92 -2.76 -8.30
CA GLY A 17 9.28 -2.77 -7.80
C GLY A 17 9.40 -3.19 -6.34
N LEU A 18 10.64 -3.52 -5.97
CA LEU A 18 11.08 -3.80 -4.62
C LEU A 18 12.11 -2.74 -4.21
N ILE A 19 11.98 -2.26 -2.99
CA ILE A 19 12.93 -1.37 -2.34
C ILE A 19 13.43 -2.05 -1.07
N LYS A 20 14.73 -2.31 -0.96
CA LYS A 20 15.31 -3.01 0.21
C LYS A 20 16.76 -2.56 0.46
N PRO A 21 17.09 -2.03 1.69
CA PRO A 21 16.17 -1.66 2.76
C PRO A 21 15.32 -0.42 2.37
N VAL A 22 14.10 -0.32 2.92
CA VAL A 22 13.21 0.82 2.64
C VAL A 22 13.43 1.97 3.63
N MET A 23 14.00 1.71 4.79
CA MET A 23 14.31 2.73 5.80
C MET A 23 15.50 2.32 6.68
N GLU A 24 16.00 3.25 7.47
CA GLU A 24 17.01 2.98 8.49
C GLU A 24 16.55 1.89 9.46
N GLN A 25 17.43 0.94 9.79
CA GLN A 25 17.07 -0.26 10.54
C GLN A 25 16.50 0.06 11.92
N ASN A 26 17.10 1.02 12.65
CA ASN A 26 16.61 1.40 13.98
C ASN A 26 15.18 1.97 13.94
N LEU A 27 14.85 2.74 12.90
CA LEU A 27 13.50 3.26 12.72
C LEU A 27 12.53 2.12 12.39
N TYR A 28 12.94 1.20 11.50
CA TYR A 28 12.15 0.06 11.14
C TYR A 28 11.82 -0.82 12.36
N ASP A 29 12.82 -1.13 13.18
CA ASP A 29 12.66 -1.96 14.37
C ASP A 29 11.74 -1.28 15.40
N ALA A 30 11.88 0.03 15.61
CA ALA A 30 11.00 0.78 16.49
C ALA A 30 9.53 0.76 16.02
N LEU A 31 9.29 0.81 14.70
CA LEU A 31 7.96 0.68 14.12
C LEU A 31 7.39 -0.74 14.28
N VAL A 32 8.21 -1.77 14.08
CA VAL A 32 7.79 -3.16 14.26
C VAL A 32 7.45 -3.44 15.72
N ASP A 33 8.29 -2.99 16.66
CA ASP A 33 8.08 -3.19 18.10
C ASP A 33 6.83 -2.49 18.64
N THR A 34 6.47 -1.38 18.02
CA THR A 34 5.31 -0.57 18.39
C THR A 34 4.12 -0.77 17.44
N PHE A 35 4.09 -1.86 16.65
CA PHE A 35 2.96 -2.15 15.77
C PHE A 35 1.65 -2.27 16.57
N PRO A 36 0.53 -1.72 16.07
CA PRO A 36 -0.72 -1.68 16.84
C PRO A 36 -1.23 -3.08 17.20
N PRO A 37 -1.74 -3.28 18.42
CA PRO A 37 -2.27 -4.55 18.87
C PRO A 37 -3.59 -4.89 18.16
N ILE A 38 -3.90 -6.19 18.04
CA ILE A 38 -4.99 -6.72 17.20
C ILE A 38 -6.37 -6.17 17.59
N GLU A 39 -6.57 -5.82 18.85
CA GLU A 39 -7.84 -5.32 19.42
C GLU A 39 -8.28 -4.00 18.79
N LEU A 40 -7.35 -3.25 18.20
CA LEU A 40 -7.65 -2.01 17.50
C LEU A 40 -8.18 -2.23 16.07
N PHE A 41 -7.99 -3.44 15.53
CA PHE A 41 -8.32 -3.74 14.14
C PHE A 41 -9.76 -4.16 13.95
N LYS A 42 -10.28 -3.86 12.77
CA LYS A 42 -11.57 -4.36 12.30
C LYS A 42 -11.36 -5.57 11.40
N TYR A 43 -12.02 -6.67 11.72
CA TYR A 43 -12.01 -7.88 10.91
C TYR A 43 -12.84 -7.72 9.64
N LYS A 44 -12.31 -8.18 8.49
CA LYS A 44 -12.88 -8.03 7.14
C LYS A 44 -12.90 -9.38 6.41
N PRO A 45 -13.83 -10.29 6.72
CA PRO A 45 -13.86 -11.65 6.14
C PRO A 45 -14.01 -11.67 4.62
N LYS A 46 -14.66 -10.65 4.02
CA LYS A 46 -14.88 -10.56 2.57
C LYS A 46 -13.59 -10.32 1.75
N PHE A 47 -12.49 -9.96 2.41
CA PHE A 47 -11.22 -9.65 1.76
C PHE A 47 -10.10 -10.64 2.12
N GLY A 48 -10.45 -11.90 2.35
CA GLY A 48 -9.48 -12.95 2.64
C GLY A 48 -9.05 -13.03 4.10
N THR A 49 -9.98 -12.93 5.06
CA THR A 49 -9.70 -12.98 6.51
C THR A 49 -8.78 -11.85 7.01
N LYS A 50 -8.86 -10.70 6.38
CA LYS A 50 -8.01 -9.54 6.65
C LYS A 50 -8.49 -8.76 7.88
N TYR A 51 -7.54 -8.37 8.72
CA TYR A 51 -7.72 -7.35 9.77
C TYR A 51 -7.17 -6.01 9.27
N THR A 52 -7.89 -4.92 9.51
CA THR A 52 -7.49 -3.58 9.05
C THR A 52 -7.71 -2.53 10.13
N LEU A 53 -6.73 -1.63 10.29
CA LEU A 53 -6.83 -0.42 11.10
C LEU A 53 -6.50 0.77 10.20
N SER A 54 -7.47 1.65 9.95
CA SER A 54 -7.30 2.77 9.03
C SER A 54 -8.30 3.89 9.29
N GLU A 55 -8.00 5.07 8.75
CA GLU A 55 -8.91 6.24 8.79
C GLU A 55 -10.32 5.93 8.29
N LYS A 56 -10.45 5.02 7.33
CA LYS A 56 -11.75 4.68 6.72
C LYS A 56 -12.58 3.71 7.54
N PHE A 57 -11.95 2.72 8.17
CA PHE A 57 -12.65 1.58 8.76
C PHE A 57 -12.68 1.58 10.28
N SER A 58 -11.77 2.31 10.91
CA SER A 58 -11.64 2.39 12.37
C SER A 58 -11.07 3.76 12.76
N PRO A 59 -11.71 4.89 12.41
CA PRO A 59 -11.12 6.22 12.53
C PRO A 59 -10.67 6.53 13.96
N ASP A 60 -11.50 6.27 14.96
CA ASP A 60 -11.21 6.60 16.36
C ASP A 60 -9.98 5.84 16.88
N ASN A 61 -9.96 4.52 16.70
CA ASN A 61 -8.82 3.68 17.10
C ASN A 61 -7.55 4.07 16.35
N TYR A 62 -7.69 4.35 15.05
CA TYR A 62 -6.58 4.74 14.19
C TYR A 62 -5.95 6.06 14.66
N HIS A 63 -6.77 7.12 14.83
CA HIS A 63 -6.26 8.43 15.24
C HIS A 63 -5.69 8.38 16.67
N LYS A 64 -6.34 7.70 17.59
CA LYS A 64 -5.84 7.50 18.94
C LYS A 64 -4.47 6.83 18.93
N PHE A 65 -4.29 5.75 18.15
CA PHE A 65 -3.04 5.04 18.06
C PHE A 65 -1.92 5.92 17.46
N ILE A 66 -2.18 6.57 16.31
CA ILE A 66 -1.20 7.45 15.65
C ILE A 66 -0.74 8.58 16.57
N THR A 67 -1.63 9.16 17.38
CA THR A 67 -1.26 10.27 18.27
C THR A 67 -0.47 9.82 19.49
N THR A 68 -0.64 8.60 19.97
CA THR A 68 0.02 8.08 21.16
C THR A 68 1.40 7.47 20.90
N SER A 69 1.64 6.94 19.72
CA SER A 69 2.91 6.31 19.36
C SER A 69 3.80 7.28 18.58
N GLN A 70 4.92 7.70 19.18
CA GLN A 70 5.82 8.68 18.57
C GLN A 70 6.38 8.20 17.20
N PRO A 71 6.94 6.99 17.03
CA PRO A 71 7.48 6.56 15.74
C PRO A 71 6.41 6.57 14.64
N TRP A 72 5.20 6.12 14.95
CA TRP A 72 4.08 6.08 14.00
C TRP A 72 3.54 7.48 13.69
N ARG A 73 3.52 8.38 14.65
CA ARG A 73 3.11 9.78 14.43
C ARG A 73 4.05 10.49 13.45
N GLU A 74 5.36 10.30 13.62
CA GLU A 74 6.37 10.90 12.76
C GLU A 74 6.32 10.33 11.33
N LEU A 75 6.27 8.99 11.20
CA LEU A 75 6.12 8.34 9.91
C LEU A 75 4.82 8.76 9.20
N HIS A 76 3.71 8.78 9.95
CA HIS A 76 2.41 9.19 9.42
C HIS A 76 2.43 10.64 8.94
N ALA A 77 2.98 11.57 9.72
CA ALA A 77 3.08 12.98 9.33
C ALA A 77 3.87 13.13 8.02
N TRP A 78 4.97 12.39 7.88
CA TRP A 78 5.76 12.40 6.65
C TRP A 78 4.99 11.80 5.46
N ILE A 79 4.33 10.66 5.62
CA ILE A 79 3.52 10.03 4.56
C ILE A 79 2.37 10.96 4.11
N LYS A 80 1.84 11.79 5.02
CA LYS A 80 0.80 12.78 4.73
C LYS A 80 1.35 14.09 4.14
N SER A 81 2.65 14.18 3.87
CA SER A 81 3.29 15.39 3.34
C SER A 81 3.43 15.38 1.81
N GLU A 82 3.53 16.57 1.22
CA GLU A 82 3.89 16.71 -0.19
C GLU A 82 5.30 16.18 -0.48
N ALA A 83 6.23 16.28 0.49
CA ALA A 83 7.58 15.76 0.35
C ALA A 83 7.61 14.25 0.07
N PHE A 84 6.80 13.47 0.78
CA PHE A 84 6.64 12.04 0.50
C PHE A 84 6.13 11.79 -0.92
N PHE A 85 5.07 12.50 -1.33
CA PHE A 85 4.51 12.37 -2.67
C PHE A 85 5.55 12.70 -3.74
N ARG A 86 6.31 13.80 -3.58
CA ARG A 86 7.34 14.20 -4.54
C ARG A 86 8.52 13.22 -4.59
N ALA A 87 8.89 12.64 -3.44
CA ALA A 87 9.93 11.61 -3.39
C ALA A 87 9.50 10.35 -4.15
N VAL A 88 8.25 9.88 -3.96
CA VAL A 88 7.72 8.73 -4.71
C VAL A 88 7.61 9.01 -6.22
N ASP A 89 7.05 10.17 -6.62
CA ASP A 89 6.93 10.56 -8.03
C ASP A 89 8.31 10.72 -8.68
N GLY A 90 9.26 11.32 -7.97
CA GLY A 90 10.64 11.48 -8.44
C GLY A 90 11.36 10.16 -8.67
N MET A 91 11.23 9.22 -7.71
CA MET A 91 11.79 7.87 -7.84
C MET A 91 11.16 7.11 -9.01
N LEU A 92 9.83 7.10 -9.15
CA LEU A 92 9.19 6.43 -10.29
C LEU A 92 9.66 6.98 -11.64
N ARG A 93 9.81 8.31 -11.75
CA ARG A 93 10.33 8.92 -12.98
C ARG A 93 11.80 8.61 -13.25
N ALA A 94 12.62 8.49 -12.20
CA ALA A 94 14.01 8.04 -12.34
C ALA A 94 14.09 6.62 -12.93
N HIS A 95 13.06 5.82 -12.71
CA HIS A 95 12.87 4.48 -13.30
C HIS A 95 11.97 4.49 -14.55
N TYR A 96 11.87 5.61 -15.26
CA TYR A 96 11.10 5.76 -16.51
C TYR A 96 9.58 5.50 -16.37
N ILE A 97 9.04 5.57 -15.16
CA ILE A 97 7.62 5.41 -14.86
C ILE A 97 7.01 6.80 -14.65
N ASP A 98 6.53 7.42 -15.73
CA ASP A 98 5.86 8.73 -15.66
C ASP A 98 4.34 8.58 -15.64
N LEU A 99 3.73 8.82 -14.50
CA LEU A 99 2.28 8.78 -14.29
C LEU A 99 1.59 10.13 -14.59
N GLY A 100 2.32 11.09 -15.12
CA GLY A 100 1.83 12.44 -15.46
C GLY A 100 1.44 13.24 -14.22
N LEU A 101 2.13 13.04 -13.08
CA LEU A 101 1.76 13.64 -11.79
C LEU A 101 2.49 14.95 -11.47
N ARG A 102 3.36 15.46 -12.35
CA ARG A 102 4.14 16.69 -12.12
C ARG A 102 3.29 17.89 -11.73
N LYS A 103 2.11 18.02 -12.33
CA LYS A 103 1.15 19.11 -12.08
C LYS A 103 0.05 18.72 -11.09
N ALA A 104 0.16 17.58 -10.42
CA ALA A 104 -0.78 17.20 -9.40
C ALA A 104 -0.53 17.97 -8.10
N HIS A 105 -1.61 18.33 -7.42
CA HIS A 105 -1.56 18.95 -6.11
C HIS A 105 -1.79 17.87 -5.05
N PHE A 106 -0.90 17.82 -4.06
CA PHE A 106 -1.05 16.93 -2.92
C PHE A 106 -1.80 17.63 -1.80
N VAL A 107 -2.81 16.98 -1.26
CA VAL A 107 -3.65 17.51 -0.18
C VAL A 107 -3.48 16.63 1.06
N SER A 108 -2.90 17.21 2.12
CA SER A 108 -2.59 16.49 3.36
C SER A 108 -3.82 16.20 4.24
N SER A 109 -4.88 17.01 4.09
CA SER A 109 -6.08 16.94 4.94
C SER A 109 -7.36 17.14 4.12
N SER A 110 -8.20 18.09 4.53
CA SER A 110 -9.44 18.42 3.82
C SER A 110 -9.19 19.18 2.52
N VAL A 111 -9.93 18.85 1.46
CA VAL A 111 -9.91 19.55 0.17
C VAL A 111 -10.51 20.97 0.28
N TRP A 112 -11.41 21.19 1.23
CA TRP A 112 -12.13 22.47 1.39
C TRP A 112 -11.23 23.69 1.65
N PRO A 113 -10.25 23.66 2.59
CA PRO A 113 -9.36 24.79 2.81
C PRO A 113 -8.52 25.12 1.56
N TRP A 114 -8.07 24.09 0.83
CA TRP A 114 -7.34 24.28 -0.42
C TRP A 114 -8.21 24.94 -1.49
N ARG A 115 -9.45 24.48 -1.69
CA ARG A 115 -10.40 25.08 -2.65
C ARG A 115 -10.67 26.54 -2.35
N LEU A 116 -10.91 26.87 -1.08
CA LEU A 116 -11.13 28.24 -0.67
C LEU A 116 -9.92 29.12 -0.92
N SER A 117 -8.70 28.62 -0.63
CA SER A 117 -7.47 29.35 -0.87
C SER A 117 -7.20 29.59 -2.36
N GLU A 118 -7.46 28.61 -3.22
CA GLU A 118 -7.30 28.75 -4.68
C GLU A 118 -8.37 29.66 -5.28
N PHE A 119 -9.60 29.59 -4.79
CA PHE A 119 -10.67 30.51 -5.19
C PHE A 119 -10.34 31.96 -4.80
N ALA A 120 -9.83 32.19 -3.61
CA ALA A 120 -9.39 33.51 -3.15
C ALA A 120 -8.24 34.08 -3.99
N LYS A 121 -7.43 33.24 -4.63
CA LYS A 121 -6.38 33.63 -5.58
C LYS A 121 -6.89 33.82 -7.02
N GLY A 122 -8.20 33.68 -7.26
CA GLY A 122 -8.79 33.76 -8.58
C GLY A 122 -8.58 32.52 -9.46
N HIS A 123 -8.05 31.44 -8.89
CA HIS A 123 -7.85 30.18 -9.61
C HIS A 123 -9.07 29.28 -9.46
N TRP A 124 -9.65 28.90 -10.60
CA TRP A 124 -10.73 27.91 -10.58
C TRP A 124 -10.14 26.50 -10.53
N PRO A 125 -10.48 25.65 -9.53
CA PRO A 125 -9.85 24.33 -9.34
C PRO A 125 -10.28 23.28 -10.38
N ARG A 126 -10.84 23.66 -11.53
CA ARG A 126 -11.18 22.73 -12.61
C ARG A 126 -9.92 22.18 -13.26
N GLY A 127 -9.86 20.86 -13.37
CA GLY A 127 -8.78 20.17 -14.07
C GLY A 127 -7.52 19.88 -13.25
N HIS A 128 -7.42 20.32 -12.00
CA HIS A 128 -6.33 19.94 -11.12
C HIS A 128 -6.51 18.51 -10.63
N ARG A 129 -5.46 17.69 -10.80
CA ARG A 129 -5.41 16.36 -10.18
C ARG A 129 -5.06 16.51 -8.71
N LEU A 130 -6.06 16.38 -7.85
CA LEU A 130 -5.84 16.37 -6.40
C LEU A 130 -5.52 14.95 -5.95
N LEU A 131 -4.43 14.81 -5.23
CA LEU A 131 -3.95 13.55 -4.68
C LEU A 131 -3.85 13.64 -3.17
N ARG A 132 -4.04 12.51 -2.51
CA ARG A 132 -3.79 12.34 -1.08
C ARG A 132 -3.13 10.99 -0.82
N SER A 133 -2.44 10.86 0.29
CA SER A 133 -2.02 9.56 0.79
C SER A 133 -3.07 8.98 1.75
N ARG A 134 -3.33 7.69 1.64
CA ARG A 134 -4.06 6.89 2.62
C ARG A 134 -3.10 5.88 3.24
N PHE A 135 -3.12 5.79 4.56
CA PHE A 135 -2.30 4.88 5.34
C PHE A 135 -3.19 3.84 6.03
N GLU A 136 -2.78 2.59 6.00
CA GLU A 136 -3.52 1.47 6.56
C GLU A 136 -2.59 0.45 7.18
N PHE A 137 -2.86 0.03 8.41
CA PHE A 137 -2.28 -1.18 8.99
C PHE A 137 -3.11 -2.38 8.60
N SER A 138 -2.46 -3.48 8.26
CA SER A 138 -3.10 -4.73 7.85
C SER A 138 -2.47 -5.92 8.53
N MET A 139 -3.30 -6.92 8.86
CA MET A 139 -2.83 -8.24 9.30
C MET A 139 -3.61 -9.34 8.57
N LEU A 140 -2.91 -10.43 8.25
CA LEU A 140 -3.50 -11.67 7.77
C LEU A 140 -3.06 -12.81 8.70
N PRO A 141 -3.96 -13.73 9.11
CA PRO A 141 -3.55 -14.94 9.82
C PRO A 141 -2.56 -15.74 8.99
N ALA A 142 -1.53 -16.30 9.64
CA ALA A 142 -0.60 -17.21 8.98
C ALA A 142 -1.27 -18.53 8.58
N ASP A 143 -2.37 -18.90 9.23
CA ASP A 143 -3.21 -20.03 8.86
C ASP A 143 -4.35 -19.56 7.95
N GLY A 144 -4.16 -19.69 6.64
CA GLY A 144 -5.18 -19.45 5.61
C GLY A 144 -5.45 -17.98 5.26
N GLY A 145 -4.78 -17.00 5.89
CA GLY A 145 -4.94 -15.60 5.52
C GLY A 145 -4.50 -15.32 4.08
N CYS A 146 -5.28 -14.55 3.33
CA CYS A 146 -4.97 -14.25 1.93
C CYS A 146 -5.47 -12.86 1.52
N VAL A 147 -5.08 -12.44 0.35
CA VAL A 147 -5.68 -11.32 -0.39
C VAL A 147 -6.02 -11.82 -1.78
N THR A 148 -7.31 -11.84 -2.12
CA THR A 148 -7.81 -12.29 -3.42
C THR A 148 -7.18 -11.48 -4.56
N PRO A 149 -6.88 -12.09 -5.71
CA PRO A 149 -6.33 -11.38 -6.87
C PRO A 149 -7.22 -10.22 -7.31
N HIS A 150 -6.62 -9.04 -7.50
CA HIS A 150 -7.32 -7.80 -7.84
C HIS A 150 -6.36 -6.75 -8.41
N THR A 151 -6.88 -5.65 -8.97
CA THR A 151 -6.09 -4.57 -9.58
C THR A 151 -6.07 -3.27 -8.78
N ASP A 152 -6.66 -3.24 -7.61
CA ASP A 152 -6.95 -2.03 -6.85
C ASP A 152 -8.07 -1.14 -7.44
N THR A 153 -8.68 -0.32 -6.59
CA THR A 153 -9.77 0.58 -7.03
C THR A 153 -9.26 1.68 -7.97
N PRO A 154 -10.09 2.18 -8.91
CA PRO A 154 -9.69 3.21 -9.88
C PRO A 154 -9.15 4.51 -9.30
N ARG A 155 -9.44 4.79 -8.03
CA ARG A 155 -8.91 5.98 -7.33
C ARG A 155 -7.44 5.87 -6.98
N LYS A 156 -6.96 4.67 -6.70
CA LYS A 156 -5.55 4.44 -6.38
C LYS A 156 -4.70 4.69 -7.62
N VAL A 157 -3.58 5.35 -7.41
CA VAL A 157 -2.59 5.64 -8.46
C VAL A 157 -1.32 4.83 -8.20
N ILE A 158 -0.89 4.81 -6.94
CA ILE A 158 0.31 4.11 -6.49
C ILE A 158 -0.03 3.38 -5.20
N THR A 159 0.44 2.15 -5.05
CA THR A 159 0.34 1.37 -3.81
C THR A 159 1.75 0.98 -3.36
N LEU A 160 2.03 1.18 -2.07
CA LEU A 160 3.23 0.73 -1.38
C LEU A 160 2.79 -0.25 -0.28
N VAL A 161 3.45 -1.40 -0.20
CA VAL A 161 3.22 -2.41 0.84
C VAL A 161 4.53 -2.67 1.56
N VAL A 162 4.57 -2.41 2.87
CA VAL A 162 5.75 -2.61 3.71
C VAL A 162 5.44 -3.69 4.73
N PRO A 163 6.11 -4.84 4.70
CA PRO A 163 6.07 -5.83 5.76
C PRO A 163 6.53 -5.23 7.10
N MET A 164 5.92 -5.65 8.19
CA MET A 164 6.24 -5.22 9.56
C MET A 164 6.57 -6.45 10.40
N VAL A 165 7.76 -6.99 10.17
CA VAL A 165 8.27 -8.24 10.77
C VAL A 165 9.76 -8.10 11.01
N LYS A 166 10.28 -8.64 12.11
CA LYS A 166 11.74 -8.71 12.35
C LYS A 166 12.38 -9.87 11.58
N GLU A 167 13.69 -9.80 11.45
CA GLU A 167 14.48 -10.92 10.91
C GLU A 167 14.21 -12.17 11.75
N GLY A 168 13.90 -13.29 11.06
CA GLY A 168 13.60 -14.57 11.70
C GLY A 168 12.21 -14.73 12.33
N GLU A 169 11.37 -13.66 12.40
CA GLU A 169 9.99 -13.76 12.91
C GLU A 169 9.02 -14.42 11.93
N TRP A 170 9.35 -14.46 10.64
CA TRP A 170 8.51 -15.03 9.60
C TRP A 170 9.26 -16.14 8.88
N ASP A 171 8.69 -17.34 8.88
CA ASP A 171 9.24 -18.45 8.12
C ASP A 171 8.86 -18.29 6.63
N PRO A 172 9.82 -18.19 5.71
CA PRO A 172 9.55 -18.06 4.29
C PRO A 172 8.66 -19.19 3.71
N SER A 173 8.71 -20.38 4.31
CA SER A 173 7.89 -21.53 3.90
C SER A 173 6.38 -21.31 4.09
N TYR A 174 5.99 -20.36 4.94
CA TYR A 174 4.59 -19.98 5.10
C TYR A 174 4.02 -19.26 3.86
N GLY A 175 4.90 -18.71 3.02
CA GLY A 175 4.52 -17.82 1.93
C GLY A 175 4.14 -16.42 2.43
N GLY A 176 3.05 -15.87 1.95
CA GLY A 176 2.60 -14.52 2.33
C GLY A 176 3.25 -13.40 1.52
N GLY A 177 4.03 -13.72 0.50
CA GLY A 177 4.59 -12.77 -0.46
C GLY A 177 3.51 -12.03 -1.25
N THR A 178 3.91 -10.95 -1.92
CA THR A 178 3.06 -10.24 -2.88
C THR A 178 3.30 -10.82 -4.26
N GLU A 179 2.30 -11.47 -4.84
CA GLU A 179 2.38 -12.04 -6.17
C GLU A 179 2.03 -11.03 -7.25
N VAL A 180 2.76 -11.10 -8.36
CA VAL A 180 2.49 -10.43 -9.62
C VAL A 180 1.82 -11.42 -10.53
N ASN A 181 0.62 -11.09 -11.00
CA ASN A 181 -0.20 -12.04 -11.70
C ASN A 181 -0.63 -11.53 -13.08
N ARG A 182 -0.92 -12.47 -13.97
CA ARG A 182 -1.58 -12.26 -15.25
C ARG A 182 -2.89 -13.04 -15.27
N ALA A 183 -3.93 -12.44 -15.82
CA ALA A 183 -5.19 -13.17 -16.03
C ALA A 183 -5.01 -14.24 -17.11
N VAL A 184 -5.52 -15.45 -16.84
CA VAL A 184 -5.57 -16.55 -17.81
C VAL A 184 -6.75 -16.34 -18.77
N SER A 185 -7.88 -15.95 -18.24
CA SER A 185 -9.10 -15.68 -19.02
C SER A 185 -9.12 -14.26 -19.57
N HIS A 186 -9.55 -14.09 -20.82
CA HIS A 186 -9.81 -12.79 -21.43
C HIS A 186 -10.81 -11.94 -20.65
N ARG A 187 -11.72 -12.56 -19.91
CA ARG A 187 -12.70 -11.88 -19.04
C ARG A 187 -12.02 -10.92 -18.05
N TYR A 188 -10.89 -11.32 -17.49
CA TYR A 188 -10.20 -10.58 -16.44
C TYR A 188 -8.95 -9.82 -16.95
N ALA A 189 -8.64 -9.93 -18.24
CA ALA A 189 -7.46 -9.30 -18.83
C ALA A 189 -7.50 -7.76 -18.75
N PHE A 190 -8.70 -7.17 -18.73
CA PHE A 190 -8.93 -5.73 -18.59
C PHE A 190 -9.79 -5.45 -17.34
N ASN A 191 -9.16 -5.46 -16.18
CA ASN A 191 -9.85 -5.29 -14.89
C ASN A 191 -9.79 -3.84 -14.38
N GLN A 192 -10.43 -2.92 -15.09
CA GLN A 192 -10.44 -1.50 -14.73
C GLN A 192 -11.26 -1.20 -13.45
N LEU A 193 -12.26 -2.01 -13.15
CA LEU A 193 -13.18 -1.75 -12.04
C LEU A 193 -12.80 -2.46 -10.74
N ASN A 194 -11.66 -3.16 -10.70
CA ASN A 194 -11.19 -3.90 -9.52
C ASN A 194 -12.11 -5.08 -9.16
N GLU A 195 -12.51 -5.86 -10.17
CA GLU A 195 -13.19 -7.13 -9.95
C GLU A 195 -12.25 -8.11 -9.23
N GLN A 196 -12.78 -8.87 -8.27
CA GLN A 196 -12.02 -9.94 -7.61
C GLN A 196 -11.91 -11.11 -8.59
N VAL A 197 -10.68 -11.60 -8.78
CA VAL A 197 -10.41 -12.70 -9.72
C VAL A 197 -10.16 -13.98 -8.91
N PRO A 198 -10.77 -15.12 -9.28
CA PRO A 198 -10.46 -16.41 -8.67
C PRO A 198 -8.97 -16.77 -8.83
N PHE A 199 -8.41 -17.50 -7.85
CA PHE A 199 -7.00 -17.90 -7.90
C PHE A 199 -6.67 -18.83 -9.06
N GLU A 200 -7.63 -19.61 -9.52
CA GLU A 200 -7.53 -20.51 -10.70
C GLU A 200 -7.52 -19.75 -12.04
N GLU A 201 -7.94 -18.49 -12.05
CA GLU A 201 -8.01 -17.64 -13.25
C GLU A 201 -6.78 -16.72 -13.41
N ILE A 202 -5.74 -16.97 -12.61
CA ILE A 202 -4.49 -16.23 -12.68
C ILE A 202 -3.27 -17.13 -12.86
N GLU A 203 -2.29 -16.63 -13.57
CA GLU A 203 -0.92 -17.15 -13.63
C GLU A 203 0.00 -16.24 -12.80
N THR A 204 0.76 -16.81 -11.88
CA THR A 204 1.78 -16.09 -11.12
C THR A 204 3.03 -15.95 -11.96
N LEU A 205 3.46 -14.73 -12.21
CA LEU A 205 4.65 -14.41 -12.99
C LEU A 205 5.88 -14.15 -12.11
N ASN A 206 5.66 -13.56 -10.94
CA ASN A 206 6.69 -13.30 -9.94
C ASN A 206 6.09 -13.23 -8.54
N THR A 207 6.92 -13.40 -7.53
CA THR A 207 6.55 -13.24 -6.12
C THR A 207 7.62 -12.45 -5.39
N PHE A 208 7.22 -11.33 -4.81
CA PHE A 208 8.04 -10.61 -3.84
C PHE A 208 7.82 -11.24 -2.47
N GLU A 209 8.84 -11.90 -1.94
CA GLU A 209 8.77 -12.57 -0.64
C GLU A 209 8.41 -11.61 0.49
N PHE A 210 7.75 -12.13 1.52
CA PHE A 210 7.43 -11.37 2.71
C PHE A 210 8.63 -11.37 3.66
N GLY A 211 9.34 -10.26 3.73
CA GLY A 211 10.57 -10.12 4.53
C GLY A 211 10.72 -8.74 5.17
N PRO A 212 11.65 -8.59 6.12
CA PRO A 212 11.83 -7.35 6.87
C PRO A 212 12.38 -6.20 6.01
N ASN A 213 12.09 -4.99 6.44
CA ASN A 213 12.64 -3.73 5.95
C ASN A 213 12.66 -3.60 4.42
N GLN A 214 11.55 -3.96 3.81
CA GLN A 214 11.37 -3.83 2.36
C GLN A 214 10.02 -3.19 2.02
N CYS A 215 9.89 -2.71 0.78
CA CYS A 215 8.65 -2.15 0.27
C CYS A 215 8.41 -2.67 -1.14
N VAL A 216 7.26 -3.28 -1.37
CA VAL A 216 6.75 -3.52 -2.72
C VAL A 216 5.96 -2.31 -3.15
N ILE A 217 6.30 -1.73 -4.31
CA ILE A 217 5.63 -0.56 -4.87
C ILE A 217 5.16 -0.83 -6.29
N PHE A 218 3.94 -0.41 -6.62
CA PHE A 218 3.43 -0.52 -7.99
C PHE A 218 2.47 0.60 -8.36
N ALA A 219 2.46 0.89 -9.66
CA ALA A 219 1.48 1.78 -10.26
C ALA A 219 0.22 0.98 -10.62
N ARG A 220 -0.94 1.53 -10.29
CA ARG A 220 -2.22 0.91 -10.63
C ARG A 220 -2.52 1.06 -12.11
N SER A 221 -2.85 -0.06 -12.75
CA SER A 221 -3.32 -0.15 -14.14
C SER A 221 -4.50 -1.12 -14.26
N PHE A 222 -5.07 -1.26 -15.44
CA PHE A 222 -6.16 -2.22 -15.71
C PHE A 222 -5.72 -3.69 -15.59
N ASN A 223 -4.42 -3.96 -15.69
CA ASN A 223 -3.81 -5.28 -15.63
C ASN A 223 -2.88 -5.48 -14.44
N SER A 224 -2.85 -4.55 -13.47
CA SER A 224 -1.99 -4.64 -12.28
C SER A 224 -2.53 -5.68 -11.26
N LEU A 225 -2.77 -6.90 -11.73
CA LEU A 225 -3.23 -7.99 -10.90
C LEU A 225 -2.17 -8.42 -9.90
N HIS A 226 -2.53 -8.39 -8.64
CA HIS A 226 -1.68 -8.81 -7.54
C HIS A 226 -2.52 -9.46 -6.44
N CYS A 227 -1.88 -10.33 -5.66
CA CYS A 227 -2.54 -11.01 -4.55
C CYS A 227 -1.54 -11.42 -3.45
N VAL A 228 -2.08 -12.01 -2.40
CA VAL A 228 -1.36 -12.85 -1.44
C VAL A 228 -2.09 -14.18 -1.39
N ARG A 229 -1.45 -15.26 -1.83
CA ARG A 229 -2.05 -16.60 -1.73
C ARG A 229 -2.35 -16.98 -0.29
N PRO A 230 -3.27 -17.92 -0.06
CA PRO A 230 -3.52 -18.46 1.28
C PRO A 230 -2.21 -18.88 1.94
N ILE A 231 -1.91 -18.28 3.08
CA ILE A 231 -0.70 -18.54 3.86
C ILE A 231 -0.84 -19.93 4.49
N THR A 232 0.24 -20.72 4.50
CA THR A 232 0.16 -22.16 4.71
C THR A 232 0.64 -22.65 6.09
N ALA A 233 0.85 -21.75 7.05
CA ALA A 233 1.29 -22.09 8.42
C ALA A 233 0.15 -22.68 9.25
N LYS A 234 -0.28 -23.89 8.90
CA LYS A 234 -1.44 -24.57 9.53
C LYS A 234 -1.32 -24.64 11.05
N GLY A 235 -2.34 -24.16 11.75
CA GLY A 235 -2.40 -24.11 13.22
C GLY A 235 -1.57 -23.00 13.86
N SER A 236 -0.82 -22.21 13.08
CA SER A 236 -0.05 -21.09 13.58
C SER A 236 -0.93 -19.92 14.02
N LYS A 237 -0.58 -19.29 15.13
CA LYS A 237 -1.20 -18.03 15.59
C LYS A 237 -0.45 -16.78 15.09
N ALA A 238 0.60 -16.96 14.30
CA ALA A 238 1.37 -15.84 13.74
C ALA A 238 0.48 -15.00 12.81
N MET A 239 0.82 -13.72 12.72
CA MET A 239 0.11 -12.75 11.88
C MET A 239 1.10 -12.10 10.90
N ARG A 240 0.77 -12.15 9.62
CA ARG A 240 1.45 -11.37 8.58
C ARG A 240 1.07 -9.90 8.74
N ARG A 241 1.95 -9.12 9.36
CA ARG A 241 1.74 -7.69 9.64
C ARG A 241 2.32 -6.84 8.51
N SER A 242 1.57 -5.86 8.03
CA SER A 242 2.06 -4.92 7.01
C SER A 242 1.40 -3.55 7.15
N ILE A 243 2.06 -2.53 6.62
CA ILE A 243 1.41 -1.25 6.31
C ILE A 243 1.19 -1.14 4.81
N THR A 244 0.08 -0.53 4.43
CA THR A 244 -0.23 -0.20 3.04
C THR A 244 -0.41 1.30 2.92
N ILE A 245 0.33 1.92 2.01
CA ILE A 245 0.25 3.34 1.70
C ILE A 245 -0.25 3.46 0.27
N ASN A 246 -1.34 4.21 0.09
CA ASN A 246 -1.90 4.45 -1.24
C ASN A 246 -1.83 5.93 -1.55
N ILE A 247 -1.29 6.30 -2.70
CA ILE A 247 -1.50 7.63 -3.29
C ILE A 247 -2.76 7.53 -4.14
N GLU A 248 -3.79 8.29 -3.76
CA GLU A 248 -5.13 8.20 -4.32
C GLU A 248 -5.57 9.54 -4.91
N LYS A 249 -6.36 9.47 -5.99
CA LYS A 249 -7.11 10.63 -6.48
C LYS A 249 -8.17 11.00 -5.43
N GLN A 250 -8.22 12.29 -5.10
CA GLN A 250 -9.29 12.83 -4.28
C GLN A 250 -10.51 13.05 -5.18
N GLU A 251 -11.60 12.32 -4.91
CA GLU A 251 -12.91 12.60 -5.54
C GLU A 251 -13.59 13.77 -4.83
N PHE A 252 -14.39 14.51 -5.60
CA PHE A 252 -15.15 15.68 -5.15
C PHE A 252 -16.60 15.28 -4.88
#